data_d6857c6b514b773a936451960a5487a8
#
_entry.id   d6857c6b514b773a936451960a5487a8
#
_cell.length_a   1.000
_cell.length_b   1.000
_cell.length_c   1.000
_cell.angle_alpha   90.00
_cell.angle_beta   90.00
_cell.angle_gamma   90.00
#
_symmetry.space_group_name_H-M   'P 1'
#
loop_
_entity.id
_entity.type
_entity.pdbx_description
1 polymer ?
#
loop_
_entity_poly.entity_id
_entity_poly.type
_entity_poly.pdbx_seq_one_letter_code
_entity_poly.pdbx_strand_id
1 'polypeptide(L)'
;MGVSLVDIYTWRWLYENPNATMPQLKEAIIRNAQEIWNKYYAPVLGHENSTILAVYSHMLDSPLYLPNYPYGHIVESQLEYQFRDKVVGEEVCRIYPIGRLTPNLWMQYAVGQSVSVEPLLNEVAEAIKVLNN
;
A
#
# COMPACT_ATOMS: atom_id res chain seq x y z
N MET A 1 1.56 0.41 5.55
CA MET A 1 2.46 0.40 4.37
C MET A 1 3.71 -0.47 4.56
N GLY A 2 4.48 -0.39 5.65
CA GLY A 2 5.68 -1.18 5.85
C GLY A 2 5.49 -2.69 5.76
N VAL A 3 4.50 -3.25 6.44
CA VAL A 3 4.18 -4.69 6.36
C VAL A 3 3.84 -5.15 4.94
N SER A 4 3.22 -4.28 4.13
CA SER A 4 2.90 -4.57 2.72
C SER A 4 4.17 -4.65 1.84
N LEU A 5 5.18 -3.84 2.14
CA LEU A 5 6.48 -3.93 1.47
C LEU A 5 7.22 -5.20 1.87
N VAL A 6 7.16 -5.60 3.16
CA VAL A 6 7.75 -6.88 3.62
C VAL A 6 7.08 -8.05 2.91
N ASP A 7 5.75 -8.04 2.78
CA ASP A 7 4.99 -9.06 2.04
C ASP A 7 5.48 -9.15 0.58
N ILE A 8 5.50 -8.05 -0.17
CA ILE A 8 5.97 -8.02 -1.56
C ILE A 8 7.41 -8.53 -1.68
N TYR A 9 8.33 -8.08 -0.83
CA TYR A 9 9.75 -8.46 -0.91
C TYR A 9 9.97 -9.92 -0.50
N THR A 10 9.19 -10.43 0.44
CA THR A 10 9.22 -11.84 0.83
C THR A 10 8.78 -12.75 -0.31
N TRP A 11 7.69 -12.43 -1.00
CA TRP A 11 7.21 -13.22 -2.12
C TRP A 11 8.12 -13.10 -3.34
N ARG A 12 8.70 -11.94 -3.63
CA ARG A 12 9.75 -11.80 -4.65
C ARG A 12 10.93 -12.72 -4.36
N TRP A 13 11.41 -12.69 -3.12
CA TRP A 13 12.51 -13.55 -2.69
C TRP A 13 12.16 -15.03 -2.82
N LEU A 14 10.94 -15.44 -2.47
CA LEU A 14 10.48 -16.83 -2.63
C LEU A 14 10.45 -17.27 -4.10
N TYR A 15 10.03 -16.43 -5.01
CA TYR A 15 10.07 -16.75 -6.45
C TYR A 15 11.49 -16.94 -6.97
N GLU A 16 12.44 -16.20 -6.43
CA GLU A 16 13.86 -16.35 -6.76
C GLU A 16 14.52 -17.54 -6.06
N ASN A 17 13.92 -18.04 -4.95
CA ASN A 17 14.44 -19.12 -4.12
C ASN A 17 13.38 -20.23 -3.90
N PRO A 18 12.92 -20.94 -4.96
CA PRO A 18 11.79 -21.88 -4.87
C PRO A 18 12.07 -23.10 -3.99
N ASN A 19 13.32 -23.41 -3.71
CA ASN A 19 13.75 -24.51 -2.86
C ASN A 19 14.17 -24.07 -1.45
N ALA A 20 13.81 -22.85 -1.05
CA ALA A 20 14.18 -22.32 0.26
C ALA A 20 13.57 -23.15 1.40
N THR A 21 14.36 -23.36 2.43
CA THR A 21 13.92 -23.97 3.69
C THR A 21 13.19 -22.94 4.57
N MET A 22 12.40 -23.39 5.54
CA MET A 22 11.73 -22.52 6.51
C MET A 22 12.69 -21.62 7.29
N PRO A 23 13.88 -22.06 7.75
CA PRO A 23 14.85 -21.14 8.34
C PRO A 23 15.31 -20.03 7.41
N GLN A 24 15.59 -20.35 6.15
CA GLN A 24 16.00 -19.36 5.14
C GLN A 24 14.88 -18.34 4.85
N LEU A 25 13.63 -18.80 4.78
CA LEU A 25 12.47 -17.90 4.63
C LEU A 25 12.36 -16.96 5.84
N LYS A 26 12.49 -17.48 7.05
CA LYS A 26 12.46 -16.66 8.27
C LYS A 26 13.55 -15.57 8.25
N GLU A 27 14.76 -15.94 7.89
CA GLU A 27 15.88 -14.99 7.77
C GLU A 27 15.59 -13.91 6.72
N ALA A 28 15.03 -14.28 5.57
CA ALA A 28 14.66 -13.36 4.53
C ALA A 28 13.57 -12.37 4.98
N ILE A 29 12.53 -12.83 5.69
CA ILE A 29 11.48 -11.98 6.25
C ILE A 29 12.06 -10.98 7.26
N ILE A 30 12.90 -11.45 8.18
CA ILE A 30 13.54 -10.60 9.19
C ILE A 30 14.40 -9.54 8.51
N ARG A 31 15.24 -9.91 7.56
CA ARG A 31 16.07 -8.98 6.81
C ARG A 31 15.23 -7.93 6.08
N ASN A 32 14.21 -8.35 5.33
CA ASN A 32 13.31 -7.44 4.63
C ASN A 32 12.63 -6.46 5.60
N ALA A 33 12.19 -6.94 6.76
CA ALA A 33 11.56 -6.10 7.78
C ALA A 33 12.53 -5.04 8.32
N GLN A 34 13.77 -5.43 8.63
CA GLN A 34 14.80 -4.51 9.13
C GLN A 34 15.22 -3.48 8.07
N GLU A 35 15.41 -3.89 6.82
CA GLU A 35 15.75 -2.97 5.72
C GLU A 35 14.66 -1.92 5.50
N ILE A 36 13.38 -2.34 5.47
CA ILE A 36 12.24 -1.43 5.30
C ILE A 36 12.11 -0.51 6.52
N TRP A 37 12.25 -1.07 7.73
CA TRP A 37 12.23 -0.28 8.96
C TRP A 37 13.32 0.79 8.96
N ASN A 38 14.57 0.40 8.70
CA ASN A 38 15.70 1.33 8.71
C ASN A 38 15.56 2.44 7.67
N LYS A 39 14.98 2.11 6.52
CA LYS A 39 14.81 3.09 5.45
C LYS A 39 13.70 4.11 5.71
N TYR A 40 12.56 3.67 6.26
CA TYR A 40 11.36 4.51 6.29
C TYR A 40 10.88 4.90 7.69
N TYR A 41 11.24 4.15 8.72
CA TYR A 41 10.73 4.35 10.08
C TYR A 41 11.79 4.80 11.05
N ALA A 42 12.99 4.23 11.01
CA ALA A 42 14.09 4.59 11.92
C ALA A 42 14.45 6.07 11.88
N PRO A 43 14.48 6.76 10.73
CA PRO A 43 14.78 8.21 10.70
C PRO A 43 13.79 9.07 11.48
N VAL A 44 12.55 8.58 11.67
CA VAL A 44 11.49 9.31 12.39
C VAL A 44 11.36 8.83 13.83
N LEU A 45 11.46 7.51 14.06
CA LEU A 45 11.18 6.87 15.35
C LEU A 45 12.43 6.65 16.22
N GLY A 46 13.63 6.88 15.70
CA GLY A 46 14.86 6.98 16.45
C GLY A 46 15.53 5.66 16.86
N HIS A 47 15.12 4.50 16.34
CA HIS A 47 15.82 3.23 16.58
C HIS A 47 15.87 2.37 15.31
N GLU A 48 16.94 1.62 15.18
CA GLU A 48 17.22 0.79 14.00
C GLU A 48 16.97 -0.71 14.26
N ASN A 49 16.95 -1.48 13.16
CA ASN A 49 16.92 -2.94 13.14
C ASN A 49 15.70 -3.56 13.83
N SER A 50 14.57 -2.84 13.89
CA SER A 50 13.32 -3.40 14.39
C SER A 50 12.77 -4.46 13.44
N THR A 51 12.29 -5.55 14.03
CA THR A 51 11.63 -6.66 13.31
C THR A 51 10.11 -6.60 13.39
N ILE A 52 9.54 -5.52 13.94
CA ILE A 52 8.10 -5.40 14.18
C ILE A 52 7.26 -5.56 12.89
N LEU A 53 7.83 -5.22 11.74
CA LEU A 53 7.15 -5.38 10.45
C LEU A 53 7.07 -6.85 10.00
N ALA A 54 7.76 -7.78 10.69
CA ALA A 54 7.76 -9.21 10.39
C ALA A 54 6.72 -10.03 11.19
N VAL A 55 5.94 -9.40 12.07
CA VAL A 55 5.06 -10.13 13.01
C VAL A 55 3.67 -10.45 12.43
N TYR A 56 3.34 -9.98 11.24
CA TYR A 56 2.01 -10.12 10.67
C TYR A 56 1.87 -11.41 9.87
N SER A 57 1.05 -12.36 10.35
CA SER A 57 0.93 -13.71 9.79
C SER A 57 0.42 -13.76 8.34
N HIS A 58 -0.35 -12.76 7.91
CA HIS A 58 -0.92 -12.70 6.56
C HIS A 58 0.11 -12.68 5.42
N MET A 59 1.38 -12.37 5.73
CA MET A 59 2.46 -12.53 4.75
C MET A 59 2.67 -13.98 4.28
N LEU A 60 2.26 -14.96 5.10
CA LEU A 60 2.45 -16.38 4.83
C LEU A 60 1.13 -17.08 4.48
N ASP A 61 0.04 -16.76 5.20
CA ASP A 61 -1.27 -17.40 5.04
C ASP A 61 -2.14 -16.76 3.94
N SER A 62 -1.84 -15.52 3.57
CA SER A 62 -2.57 -14.75 2.56
C SER A 62 -1.61 -13.98 1.66
N PRO A 63 -0.90 -14.69 0.74
CA PRO A 63 0.15 -14.10 -0.10
C PRO A 63 -0.29 -12.84 -0.84
N LEU A 64 0.51 -11.78 -0.75
CA LEU A 64 0.27 -10.51 -1.45
C LEU A 64 -1.08 -9.85 -1.13
N TYR A 65 -1.68 -10.20 0.02
CA TYR A 65 -2.93 -9.61 0.47
C TYR A 65 -2.73 -8.21 1.06
N LEU A 66 -1.66 -8.04 1.84
CA LEU A 66 -1.39 -6.79 2.56
C LEU A 66 -1.20 -5.55 1.66
N PRO A 67 -0.65 -5.65 0.44
CA PRO A 67 -0.58 -4.53 -0.50
C PRO A 67 -1.92 -3.92 -0.88
N ASN A 68 -3.03 -4.66 -0.74
CA ASN A 68 -4.37 -4.14 -1.05
C ASN A 68 -4.77 -2.96 -0.15
N TYR A 69 -4.29 -2.91 1.10
CA TYR A 69 -4.61 -1.82 2.01
C TYR A 69 -4.04 -0.47 1.55
N PRO A 70 -2.71 -0.31 1.37
CA PRO A 70 -2.18 0.96 0.85
C PRO A 70 -2.68 1.27 -0.56
N TYR A 71 -2.93 0.24 -1.38
CA TYR A 71 -3.52 0.42 -2.70
C TYR A 71 -4.95 0.98 -2.61
N GLY A 72 -5.75 0.48 -1.66
CA GLY A 72 -7.08 1.01 -1.35
C GLY A 72 -7.04 2.48 -0.99
N HIS A 73 -6.10 2.93 -0.15
CA HIS A 73 -5.93 4.34 0.20
C HIS A 73 -5.54 5.22 -0.99
N ILE A 74 -4.72 4.72 -1.92
CA ILE A 74 -4.39 5.45 -3.16
C ILE A 74 -5.66 5.67 -4.00
N VAL A 75 -6.48 4.63 -4.15
CA VAL A 75 -7.75 4.71 -4.88
C VAL A 75 -8.75 5.63 -4.16
N GLU A 76 -8.85 5.52 -2.83
CA GLU A 76 -9.70 6.34 -1.98
C GLU A 76 -9.40 7.84 -2.16
N SER A 77 -8.14 8.28 -2.01
CA SER A 77 -7.75 9.67 -2.18
C SER A 77 -8.07 10.18 -3.59
N GLN A 78 -7.91 9.34 -4.62
CA GLN A 78 -8.23 9.71 -6.00
C GLN A 78 -9.74 9.84 -6.23
N LEU A 79 -10.56 9.00 -5.61
CA LEU A 79 -12.02 9.10 -5.64
C LEU A 79 -12.50 10.30 -4.84
N GLU A 80 -11.94 10.56 -3.67
CA GLU A 80 -12.27 11.71 -2.84
C GLU A 80 -12.02 13.02 -3.61
N TYR A 81 -10.88 13.13 -4.28
CA TYR A 81 -10.58 14.27 -5.16
C TYR A 81 -11.63 14.43 -6.27
N GLN A 82 -12.05 13.33 -6.89
CA GLN A 82 -13.07 13.32 -7.96
C GLN A 82 -14.46 13.70 -7.45
N PHE A 83 -14.77 13.43 -6.18
CA PHE A 83 -16.09 13.67 -5.59
C PHE A 83 -16.22 15.07 -4.97
N ARG A 84 -15.15 15.85 -4.91
CA ARG A 84 -15.19 17.24 -4.45
C ARG A 84 -16.24 18.02 -5.25
N ASP A 85 -17.04 18.79 -4.55
CA ASP A 85 -18.11 19.62 -5.12
C ASP A 85 -19.23 18.85 -5.87
N LYS A 86 -19.33 17.52 -5.65
CA LYS A 86 -20.37 16.68 -6.24
C LYS A 86 -21.27 16.06 -5.18
N VAL A 87 -22.45 15.60 -5.60
CA VAL A 87 -23.33 14.81 -4.74
C VAL A 87 -22.80 13.37 -4.64
N VAL A 88 -22.20 13.04 -3.52
CA VAL A 88 -21.50 11.75 -3.30
C VAL A 88 -22.37 10.55 -3.66
N GLY A 89 -23.69 10.57 -3.27
CA GLY A 89 -24.61 9.48 -3.57
C GLY A 89 -24.81 9.26 -5.07
N GLU A 90 -24.85 10.31 -5.87
CA GLU A 90 -24.97 10.22 -7.32
C GLU A 90 -23.70 9.64 -7.95
N GLU A 91 -22.53 10.09 -7.50
CA GLU A 91 -21.23 9.56 -7.96
C GLU A 91 -21.08 8.08 -7.60
N VAL A 92 -21.44 7.68 -6.38
CA VAL A 92 -21.43 6.26 -5.97
C VAL A 92 -22.36 5.43 -6.86
N CYS A 93 -23.59 5.90 -7.12
CA CYS A 93 -24.52 5.22 -8.02
C CYS A 93 -23.98 5.12 -9.46
N ARG A 94 -23.22 6.10 -9.91
CA ARG A 94 -22.60 6.12 -11.24
C ARG A 94 -21.46 5.11 -11.36
N ILE A 95 -20.59 5.01 -10.35
CA ILE A 95 -19.40 4.14 -10.41
C ILE A 95 -19.68 2.71 -10.00
N TYR A 96 -20.66 2.47 -9.13
CA TYR A 96 -20.97 1.12 -8.60
C TYR A 96 -21.26 0.08 -9.70
N PRO A 97 -22.00 0.39 -10.79
CA PRO A 97 -22.29 -0.56 -11.86
C PRO A 97 -21.11 -0.87 -12.79
N ILE A 98 -19.95 -0.20 -12.67
CA ILE A 98 -18.77 -0.45 -13.53
C ILE A 98 -18.33 -1.92 -13.47
N GLY A 99 -18.56 -2.59 -12.34
CA GLY A 99 -18.36 -4.03 -12.18
C GLY A 99 -16.89 -4.43 -11.98
N ARG A 100 -16.57 -5.70 -12.31
CA ARG A 100 -15.24 -6.29 -12.07
C ARG A 100 -14.31 -6.02 -13.24
N LEU A 101 -13.46 -5.04 -13.09
CA LEU A 101 -12.40 -4.69 -14.02
C LEU A 101 -11.04 -4.72 -13.30
N THR A 102 -9.95 -4.69 -14.08
CA THR A 102 -8.64 -4.42 -13.47
C THR A 102 -8.64 -3.02 -12.87
N PRO A 103 -7.89 -2.76 -11.79
CA PRO A 103 -7.94 -1.48 -11.08
C PRO A 103 -7.72 -0.26 -11.99
N ASN A 104 -6.74 -0.31 -12.87
CA ASN A 104 -6.49 0.80 -13.80
C ASN A 104 -7.67 1.06 -14.75
N LEU A 105 -8.25 -0.01 -15.29
CA LEU A 105 -9.39 0.12 -16.19
C LEU A 105 -10.64 0.61 -15.44
N TRP A 106 -10.87 0.09 -14.21
CA TRP A 106 -11.94 0.55 -13.35
C TRP A 106 -11.83 2.06 -13.07
N MET A 107 -10.62 2.52 -12.71
CA MET A 107 -10.36 3.93 -12.44
C MET A 107 -10.51 4.81 -13.67
N GLN A 108 -10.16 4.33 -14.86
CA GLN A 108 -10.43 5.06 -16.11
C GLN A 108 -11.93 5.31 -16.32
N TYR A 109 -12.79 4.35 -15.99
CA TYR A 109 -14.24 4.53 -16.05
C TYR A 109 -14.78 5.37 -14.90
N ALA A 110 -14.22 5.24 -13.71
CA ALA A 110 -14.69 5.92 -12.52
C ALA A 110 -14.30 7.40 -12.50
N VAL A 111 -13.05 7.73 -12.85
CA VAL A 111 -12.46 9.08 -12.69
C VAL A 111 -11.77 9.61 -13.95
N GLY A 112 -11.79 8.86 -15.06
CA GLY A 112 -11.21 9.29 -16.33
C GLY A 112 -9.69 9.08 -16.47
N GLN A 113 -9.03 8.46 -15.47
CA GLN A 113 -7.59 8.22 -15.48
C GLN A 113 -7.22 6.94 -14.73
N SER A 114 -6.05 6.38 -15.00
CA SER A 114 -5.52 5.22 -14.28
C SER A 114 -5.24 5.56 -12.82
N VAL A 115 -5.03 4.52 -12.01
CA VAL A 115 -4.62 4.70 -10.61
C VAL A 115 -3.38 5.58 -10.52
N SER A 116 -3.45 6.61 -9.68
CA SER A 116 -2.39 7.59 -9.45
C SER A 116 -2.20 7.82 -7.95
N VAL A 117 -0.96 7.92 -7.51
CA VAL A 117 -0.57 8.27 -6.15
C VAL A 117 -0.62 9.79 -5.90
N GLU A 118 -0.68 10.61 -6.96
CA GLU A 118 -0.58 12.07 -6.88
C GLU A 118 -1.60 12.72 -5.92
N PRO A 119 -2.91 12.36 -5.93
CA PRO A 119 -3.85 12.93 -4.99
C PRO A 119 -3.45 12.71 -3.54
N LEU A 120 -3.06 11.48 -3.17
CA LEU A 120 -2.60 11.15 -1.82
C LEU A 120 -1.35 11.96 -1.42
N LEU A 121 -0.37 12.08 -2.32
CA LEU A 121 0.85 12.86 -2.05
C LEU A 121 0.54 14.35 -1.87
N ASN A 122 -0.38 14.89 -2.65
CA ASN A 122 -0.81 16.28 -2.52
C ASN A 122 -1.52 16.53 -1.18
N GLU A 123 -2.40 15.64 -0.74
CA GLU A 123 -3.06 15.73 0.57
C GLU A 123 -2.06 15.71 1.73
N VAL A 124 -1.07 14.79 1.67
CA VAL A 124 0.01 14.74 2.67
C VAL A 124 0.84 16.02 2.65
N ALA A 125 1.18 16.54 1.47
CA ALA A 125 1.94 17.79 1.35
C ALA A 125 1.19 18.99 1.94
N GLU A 126 -0.12 19.09 1.72
CA GLU A 126 -0.96 20.16 2.30
C GLU A 126 -1.05 20.00 3.84
N ALA A 127 -1.25 18.78 4.34
CA ALA A 127 -1.28 18.53 5.79
C ALA A 127 0.05 18.94 6.47
N ILE A 128 1.18 18.63 5.86
CA ILE A 128 2.51 19.03 6.38
C ILE A 128 2.66 20.56 6.42
N LYS A 129 2.16 21.29 5.41
CA LYS A 129 2.20 22.76 5.43
C LYS A 129 1.41 23.34 6.60
N VAL A 130 0.24 22.77 6.88
CA VAL A 130 -0.60 23.22 8.02
C VAL A 130 0.08 22.97 9.36
N LEU A 131 0.79 21.84 9.52
CA LEU A 131 1.46 21.48 10.76
C LEU A 131 2.74 22.31 11.03
N ASN A 132 3.34 22.87 9.97
CA ASN A 132 4.57 23.68 10.08
C ASN A 132 4.32 25.20 10.21
N ASN A 133 3.04 25.62 10.19
CA ASN A 133 2.61 27.01 10.45
C ASN A 133 2.06 27.15 11.88
#